data_042fc52f8c8fd403cd4865b634eeeaaf
#
_entry.id   042fc52f8c8fd403cd4865b634eeeaaf
#
_cell.length_a   1.000
_cell.length_b   1.000
_cell.length_c   1.000
_cell.angle_alpha   90.00
_cell.angle_beta   90.00
_cell.angle_gamma   90.00
#
_symmetry.space_group_name_H-M   'P 1'
#
loop_
_entity.id
_entity.type
_entity.pdbx_description
1 polymer ?
#
loop_
_entity_poly.entity_id
_entity_poly.type
_entity_poly.pdbx_seq_one_letter_code
_entity_poly.pdbx_strand_id
1 'polypeptide(L)'
;MKIKKNSIGNFAGISVSLYVSGCDFHCKNCFNKSSWSPDAGFKFTDEVKEEIFLELQKKYYDNFVILGGEPLYKHNVEEVTQLAKEFKLRFPDKKLIMFTGHTYENISDLEVIQYVDYLIDGLFKEELYSPMLAFRGSQNQRIIDIKNSILKQTVVLASEYYEKS
;
A
#
# COMPACT_ATOMS: atom_id res chain seq x y z
N MET A 1 7.48 11.42 -5.38
CA MET A 1 6.19 10.73 -5.18
C MET A 1 5.18 11.07 -6.28
N LYS A 2 4.07 10.36 -6.39
CA LYS A 2 2.99 10.60 -7.36
C LYS A 2 1.64 10.27 -6.73
N ILE A 3 0.63 11.12 -6.93
CA ILE A 3 -0.76 10.87 -6.50
C ILE A 3 -1.61 10.46 -7.69
N LYS A 4 -2.47 9.46 -7.51
CA LYS A 4 -3.49 9.06 -8.47
C LYS A 4 -4.86 9.08 -7.78
N LYS A 5 -5.74 9.96 -8.26
CA LYS A 5 -7.14 10.05 -7.82
C LYS A 5 -8.01 9.08 -8.63
N ASN A 6 -9.15 8.67 -8.06
CA ASN A 6 -10.10 7.75 -8.72
C ASN A 6 -9.45 6.45 -9.20
N SER A 7 -8.56 5.85 -8.40
CA SER A 7 -7.94 4.58 -8.72
C SER A 7 -8.90 3.43 -8.38
N ILE A 8 -9.20 2.59 -9.37
CA ILE A 8 -10.07 1.41 -9.20
C ILE A 8 -9.31 0.09 -9.37
N GLY A 9 -8.03 0.15 -9.78
CA GLY A 9 -7.25 -1.04 -10.08
C GLY A 9 -6.33 -1.53 -8.96
N ASN A 10 -6.09 -0.71 -7.95
CA ASN A 10 -5.12 -1.04 -6.90
C ASN A 10 -5.74 -1.84 -5.74
N PHE A 11 -7.04 -1.65 -5.48
CA PHE A 11 -7.82 -2.43 -4.52
C PHE A 11 -9.32 -2.31 -4.82
N ALA A 12 -10.14 -3.13 -4.14
CA ALA A 12 -11.59 -3.08 -4.28
C ALA A 12 -12.15 -1.71 -3.86
N GLY A 13 -13.09 -1.16 -4.63
CA GLY A 13 -13.64 0.17 -4.42
C GLY A 13 -12.83 1.29 -5.08
N ILE A 14 -13.20 2.53 -4.80
CA ILE A 14 -12.55 3.72 -5.37
C ILE A 14 -11.51 4.24 -4.38
N SER A 15 -10.29 4.45 -4.85
CA SER A 15 -9.15 4.80 -4.00
C SER A 15 -8.48 6.10 -4.41
N VAL A 16 -7.93 6.81 -3.43
CA VAL A 16 -6.80 7.71 -3.64
C VAL A 16 -5.53 6.88 -3.46
N SER A 17 -4.60 6.96 -4.41
CA SER A 17 -3.35 6.18 -4.37
C SER A 17 -2.13 7.10 -4.33
N LEU A 18 -1.28 6.90 -3.35
CA LEU A 18 0.02 7.55 -3.22
C LEU A 18 1.12 6.57 -3.65
N TYR A 19 1.83 6.92 -4.72
CA TYR A 19 3.01 6.20 -5.16
C TYR A 19 4.25 6.85 -4.56
N VAL A 20 4.87 6.20 -3.59
CA VAL A 20 6.12 6.66 -2.97
C VAL A 20 7.31 6.42 -3.90
N SER A 21 8.40 7.15 -3.67
CA SER A 21 9.66 7.00 -4.39
C SER A 21 10.74 6.47 -3.47
N GLY A 22 11.68 5.73 -4.03
CA GLY A 22 12.71 4.99 -3.31
C GLY A 22 12.33 3.52 -3.15
N CYS A 23 13.19 2.64 -3.64
CA CYS A 23 13.06 1.18 -3.49
C CYS A 23 14.41 0.54 -3.75
N ASP A 24 14.85 -0.35 -2.90
CA ASP A 24 16.12 -1.09 -3.00
C ASP A 24 15.95 -2.56 -3.43
N PHE A 25 14.72 -3.02 -3.60
CA PHE A 25 14.44 -4.38 -4.07
C PHE A 25 14.78 -4.61 -5.55
N HIS A 26 14.54 -3.61 -6.40
CA HIS A 26 14.83 -3.66 -7.85
C HIS A 26 14.31 -4.93 -8.54
N CYS A 27 13.08 -5.32 -8.26
CA CYS A 27 12.48 -6.53 -8.84
C CYS A 27 12.56 -6.54 -10.37
N LYS A 28 12.89 -7.69 -10.95
CA LYS A 28 12.94 -7.86 -12.42
C LYS A 28 11.57 -7.55 -13.02
N ASN A 29 11.55 -6.71 -14.06
CA ASN A 29 10.35 -6.22 -14.75
C ASN A 29 9.27 -5.60 -13.83
N CYS A 30 9.71 -4.94 -12.75
CA CYS A 30 8.84 -4.15 -11.87
C CYS A 30 7.97 -3.17 -12.66
N PHE A 31 6.67 -3.11 -12.33
CA PHE A 31 5.72 -2.16 -12.95
C PHE A 31 6.04 -0.69 -12.65
N ASN A 32 6.74 -0.43 -11.55
CA ASN A 32 7.03 0.94 -11.05
C ASN A 32 8.52 1.27 -11.05
N LYS A 33 9.28 0.82 -12.07
CA LYS A 33 10.74 1.13 -12.17
C LYS A 33 11.06 2.61 -12.04
N SER A 34 10.18 3.48 -12.51
CA SER A 34 10.35 4.93 -12.43
C SER A 34 10.34 5.47 -10.99
N SER A 35 9.88 4.70 -10.02
CA SER A 35 9.86 5.06 -8.60
C SER A 35 11.03 4.48 -7.78
N TRP A 36 12.00 3.80 -8.38
CA TRP A 36 13.13 3.26 -7.66
C TRP A 36 14.05 4.32 -7.07
N SER A 37 14.29 5.42 -7.83
CA SER A 37 15.05 6.54 -7.31
C SER A 37 14.26 7.26 -6.20
N PRO A 38 14.86 7.57 -5.06
CA PRO A 38 14.19 8.36 -4.01
C PRO A 38 13.83 9.77 -4.46
N ASP A 39 14.54 10.31 -5.47
CA ASP A 39 14.30 11.64 -6.03
C ASP A 39 13.24 11.66 -7.14
N ALA A 40 12.61 10.51 -7.43
CA ALA A 40 11.60 10.43 -8.48
C ALA A 40 10.30 11.15 -8.10
N GLY A 41 9.71 11.82 -9.09
CA GLY A 41 8.43 12.53 -8.92
C GLY A 41 8.56 13.83 -8.13
N PHE A 42 7.55 14.18 -7.36
CA PHE A 42 7.55 15.40 -6.54
C PHE A 42 7.88 15.09 -5.06
N LYS A 43 8.36 16.11 -4.37
CA LYS A 43 8.62 16.03 -2.93
C LYS A 43 7.29 15.96 -2.17
N PHE A 44 7.22 15.08 -1.17
CA PHE A 44 6.08 15.04 -0.25
C PHE A 44 6.21 16.20 0.75
N THR A 45 5.17 17.01 0.85
CA THR A 45 5.08 18.17 1.74
C THR A 45 3.76 18.16 2.48
N ASP A 46 3.61 19.01 3.50
CA ASP A 46 2.34 19.14 4.21
C ASP A 46 1.20 19.59 3.29
N GLU A 47 1.47 20.42 2.30
CA GLU A 47 0.47 20.84 1.30
C GLU A 47 0.00 19.64 0.47
N VAL A 48 0.91 18.77 0.06
CA VAL A 48 0.57 17.53 -0.67
C VAL A 48 -0.24 16.58 0.21
N LYS A 49 0.13 16.45 1.48
CA LYS A 49 -0.64 15.66 2.45
C LYS A 49 -2.07 16.19 2.60
N GLU A 50 -2.24 17.50 2.79
CA GLU A 50 -3.55 18.11 2.90
C GLU A 50 -4.37 17.97 1.60
N GLU A 51 -3.74 18.04 0.42
CA GLU A 51 -4.43 17.76 -0.86
C GLU A 51 -4.99 16.33 -0.89
N ILE A 52 -4.23 15.34 -0.43
CA ILE A 52 -4.67 13.95 -0.33
C ILE A 52 -5.87 13.85 0.62
N PHE A 53 -5.78 14.47 1.79
CA PHE A 53 -6.84 14.40 2.80
C PHE A 53 -8.11 15.14 2.39
N LEU A 54 -7.99 16.28 1.71
CA LEU A 54 -9.14 16.98 1.11
C LEU A 54 -9.84 16.09 0.06
N GLU A 55 -9.06 15.37 -0.75
CA GLU A 55 -9.63 14.45 -1.72
C GLU A 55 -10.36 13.30 -1.01
N LEU A 56 -9.74 12.70 0.02
CA LEU A 56 -10.31 11.60 0.80
C LEU A 56 -11.58 11.97 1.61
N GLN A 57 -11.87 13.25 1.83
CA GLN A 57 -13.15 13.69 2.43
C GLN A 57 -14.37 13.37 1.57
N LYS A 58 -14.17 13.21 0.27
CA LYS A 58 -15.27 12.86 -0.64
C LYS A 58 -15.80 11.46 -0.32
N LYS A 59 -17.14 11.35 -0.21
CA LYS A 59 -17.80 10.13 0.28
C LYS A 59 -17.61 8.91 -0.62
N TYR A 60 -17.35 9.11 -1.89
CA TYR A 60 -17.19 8.02 -2.85
C TYR A 60 -15.82 7.33 -2.81
N TYR A 61 -14.86 7.86 -2.06
CA TYR A 61 -13.61 7.13 -1.82
C TYR A 61 -13.76 6.17 -0.65
N ASP A 62 -13.45 4.91 -0.91
CA ASP A 62 -13.47 3.84 0.08
C ASP A 62 -12.12 3.69 0.77
N ASN A 63 -11.04 3.92 0.01
CA ASN A 63 -9.69 3.54 0.41
C ASN A 63 -8.66 4.64 0.17
N PHE A 64 -7.62 4.59 0.99
CA PHE A 64 -6.32 5.17 0.72
C PHE A 64 -5.31 4.04 0.47
N VAL A 65 -4.59 4.08 -0.64
CA VAL A 65 -3.61 3.06 -1.03
C VAL A 65 -2.22 3.67 -1.07
N ILE A 66 -1.26 3.11 -0.34
CA ILE A 66 0.14 3.50 -0.36
C ILE A 66 0.94 2.40 -1.05
N LEU A 67 1.60 2.75 -2.15
CA LEU A 67 2.35 1.83 -2.99
C LEU A 67 3.44 2.59 -3.79
N GLY A 68 3.99 1.99 -4.83
CA GLY A 68 4.88 2.66 -5.76
C GLY A 68 6.28 2.09 -5.71
N GLY A 69 7.24 2.78 -5.11
CA GLY A 69 8.52 2.24 -4.71
C GLY A 69 8.33 1.28 -3.53
N GLU A 70 9.03 1.51 -2.44
CA GLU A 70 8.84 0.74 -1.21
C GLU A 70 8.38 1.69 -0.08
N PRO A 71 7.13 1.57 0.43
CA PRO A 71 6.66 2.40 1.53
C PRO A 71 7.52 2.27 2.80
N LEU A 72 8.09 1.09 3.04
CA LEU A 72 8.94 0.81 4.19
C LEU A 72 10.44 1.02 3.90
N TYR A 73 10.77 1.63 2.75
CA TYR A 73 12.14 2.06 2.47
C TYR A 73 12.64 3.00 3.57
N LYS A 74 13.91 2.88 3.95
CA LYS A 74 14.52 3.58 5.10
C LYS A 74 14.27 5.09 5.16
N HIS A 75 14.08 5.74 3.99
CA HIS A 75 13.79 7.16 3.91
C HIS A 75 12.29 7.48 3.86
N ASN A 76 11.43 6.47 3.79
CA ASN A 76 9.97 6.62 3.69
C ASN A 76 9.24 6.20 4.97
N VAL A 77 9.76 5.20 5.68
CA VAL A 77 9.03 4.49 6.74
C VAL A 77 8.50 5.41 7.84
N GLU A 78 9.27 6.40 8.26
CA GLU A 78 8.86 7.34 9.30
C GLU A 78 7.69 8.22 8.82
N GLU A 79 7.83 8.82 7.65
CA GLU A 79 6.81 9.68 7.05
C GLU A 79 5.53 8.91 6.69
N VAL A 80 5.68 7.70 6.16
CA VAL A 80 4.54 6.80 5.86
C VAL A 80 3.83 6.39 7.15
N THR A 81 4.55 6.15 8.24
CA THR A 81 3.95 5.84 9.55
C THR A 81 3.11 7.00 10.08
N GLN A 82 3.65 8.23 10.05
CA GLN A 82 2.91 9.42 10.49
C GLN A 82 1.69 9.67 9.60
N LEU A 83 1.82 9.52 8.30
CA LEU A 83 0.71 9.65 7.34
C LEU A 83 -0.40 8.61 7.60
N ALA A 84 -0.03 7.35 7.83
CA ALA A 84 -0.97 6.27 8.12
C ALA A 84 -1.75 6.53 9.43
N LYS A 85 -1.04 6.95 10.47
CA LYS A 85 -1.62 7.33 11.77
C LYS A 85 -2.62 8.47 11.64
N GLU A 86 -2.22 9.55 10.98
CA GLU A 86 -3.08 10.72 10.77
C GLU A 86 -4.30 10.39 9.90
N PHE A 87 -4.11 9.57 8.85
CA PHE A 87 -5.22 9.08 8.03
C PHE A 87 -6.26 8.33 8.87
N LYS A 88 -5.85 7.39 9.72
CA LYS A 88 -6.78 6.62 10.55
C LYS A 88 -7.49 7.47 11.58
N LEU A 89 -6.87 8.53 12.09
CA LEU A 89 -7.51 9.50 12.98
C LEU A 89 -8.57 10.32 12.27
N ARG A 90 -8.30 10.78 11.04
CA ARG A 90 -9.23 11.63 10.27
C ARG A 90 -10.34 10.82 9.58
N PHE A 91 -10.06 9.58 9.18
CA PHE A 91 -10.95 8.74 8.38
C PHE A 91 -11.08 7.33 8.95
N PRO A 92 -11.65 7.16 10.16
CA PRO A 92 -11.70 5.85 10.83
C PRO A 92 -12.51 4.81 10.04
N ASP A 93 -13.46 5.25 9.21
CA ASP A 93 -14.33 4.36 8.42
C ASP A 93 -13.74 3.96 7.06
N LYS A 94 -12.64 4.61 6.63
CA LYS A 94 -11.97 4.29 5.37
C LYS A 94 -10.84 3.28 5.59
N LYS A 95 -10.57 2.48 4.55
CA LYS A 95 -9.53 1.47 4.59
C LYS A 95 -8.17 2.05 4.19
N LEU A 96 -7.12 1.66 4.90
CA LEU A 96 -5.74 1.87 4.50
C LEU A 96 -5.17 0.58 3.95
N ILE A 97 -4.74 0.63 2.70
CA ILE A 97 -4.10 -0.49 2.01
C ILE A 97 -2.64 -0.12 1.75
N MET A 98 -1.72 -1.03 2.02
CA MET A 98 -0.30 -0.82 1.75
C MET A 98 0.28 -2.00 0.98
N PHE A 99 1.13 -1.68 0.00
CA PHE A 99 1.94 -2.65 -0.73
C PHE A 99 3.37 -2.60 -0.23
N THR A 100 4.00 -3.76 -0.07
CA THR A 100 5.41 -3.85 0.30
C THR A 100 6.06 -5.08 -0.32
N GLY A 101 7.36 -4.98 -0.60
CA GLY A 101 8.16 -6.13 -1.01
C GLY A 101 8.59 -7.01 0.17
N HIS A 102 8.47 -6.53 1.41
CA HIS A 102 8.73 -7.34 2.61
C HIS A 102 7.62 -8.38 2.82
N THR A 103 7.91 -9.42 3.60
CA THR A 103 6.89 -10.33 4.13
C THR A 103 6.39 -9.83 5.47
N TYR A 104 5.11 -10.04 5.78
CA TYR A 104 4.49 -9.59 7.02
C TYR A 104 5.27 -10.03 8.27
N GLU A 105 5.77 -11.25 8.27
CA GLU A 105 6.54 -11.81 9.39
C GLU A 105 7.79 -11.00 9.73
N ASN A 106 8.39 -10.32 8.73
CA ASN A 106 9.60 -9.51 8.91
C ASN A 106 9.31 -8.07 9.34
N ILE A 107 8.05 -7.63 9.26
CA ILE A 107 7.66 -6.23 9.49
C ILE A 107 6.51 -6.07 10.49
N SER A 108 6.00 -7.17 11.04
CA SER A 108 4.86 -7.18 11.97
C SER A 108 5.04 -6.27 13.19
N ASP A 109 6.28 -6.04 13.61
CA ASP A 109 6.62 -5.20 14.77
C ASP A 109 6.72 -3.70 14.43
N LEU A 110 6.66 -3.31 13.15
CA LEU A 110 6.70 -1.91 12.77
C LEU A 110 5.40 -1.19 13.15
N GLU A 111 5.52 0.01 13.73
CA GLU A 111 4.37 0.81 14.16
C GLU A 111 3.34 1.02 13.06
N VAL A 112 3.76 1.22 11.82
CA VAL A 112 2.86 1.48 10.69
C VAL A 112 1.85 0.36 10.47
N ILE A 113 2.20 -0.89 10.78
CA ILE A 113 1.36 -2.07 10.53
C ILE A 113 0.04 -1.99 11.31
N GLN A 114 0.03 -1.44 12.51
CA GLN A 114 -1.21 -1.30 13.29
C GLN A 114 -2.26 -0.37 12.67
N TYR A 115 -1.86 0.48 11.73
CA TYR A 115 -2.76 1.40 11.02
C TYR A 115 -3.26 0.86 9.69
N VAL A 116 -2.64 -0.20 9.16
CA VAL A 116 -2.99 -0.83 7.88
C VAL A 116 -4.16 -1.79 8.07
N ASP A 117 -5.17 -1.71 7.20
CA ASP A 117 -6.27 -2.67 7.18
C ASP A 117 -5.92 -3.90 6.35
N TYR A 118 -5.40 -3.69 5.14
CA TYR A 118 -4.96 -4.76 4.24
C TYR A 118 -3.54 -4.51 3.74
N LEU A 119 -2.71 -5.53 3.86
CA LEU A 119 -1.33 -5.51 3.38
C LEU A 119 -1.19 -6.45 2.19
N ILE A 120 -0.68 -5.91 1.08
CA ILE A 120 -0.23 -6.73 -0.05
C ILE A 120 1.29 -6.88 0.11
N ASP A 121 1.71 -8.07 0.53
CA ASP A 121 3.09 -8.35 0.90
C ASP A 121 3.82 -9.26 -0.09
N GLY A 122 5.14 -9.21 -0.04
CA GLY A 122 6.03 -10.06 -0.81
C GLY A 122 6.55 -9.41 -2.09
N LEU A 123 7.78 -9.77 -2.45
CA LEU A 123 8.43 -9.29 -3.66
C LEU A 123 7.66 -9.69 -4.92
N PHE A 124 7.54 -8.77 -5.87
CA PHE A 124 7.09 -9.12 -7.21
C PHE A 124 8.07 -10.09 -7.87
N LYS A 125 7.56 -11.19 -8.37
CA LYS A 125 8.30 -12.22 -9.12
C LYS A 125 7.72 -12.36 -10.51
N GLU A 126 8.50 -11.98 -11.52
CA GLU A 126 8.08 -12.03 -12.92
C GLU A 126 7.63 -13.42 -13.34
N GLU A 127 8.34 -14.45 -12.93
CA GLU A 127 8.05 -15.86 -13.23
C GLU A 127 6.71 -16.36 -12.66
N LEU A 128 6.16 -15.62 -11.67
CA LEU A 128 4.87 -15.92 -11.04
C LEU A 128 3.80 -14.86 -11.39
N TYR A 129 4.11 -14.00 -12.38
CA TYR A 129 3.16 -12.98 -12.83
C TYR A 129 1.91 -13.62 -13.45
N SER A 130 0.76 -13.05 -13.14
CA SER A 130 -0.49 -13.39 -13.81
C SER A 130 -1.43 -12.18 -13.84
N PRO A 131 -1.97 -11.78 -15.00
CA PRO A 131 -2.94 -10.70 -15.11
C PRO A 131 -4.31 -11.06 -14.52
N MET A 132 -4.52 -12.34 -14.19
CA MET A 132 -5.76 -12.84 -13.59
C MET A 132 -5.82 -12.64 -12.07
N LEU A 133 -4.69 -12.31 -11.44
CA LEU A 133 -4.64 -12.07 -10.00
C LEU A 133 -5.34 -10.76 -9.64
N ALA A 134 -6.23 -10.83 -8.66
CA ALA A 134 -6.82 -9.62 -8.09
C ALA A 134 -5.79 -8.89 -7.20
N PHE A 135 -5.61 -7.60 -7.42
CA PHE A 135 -4.83 -6.66 -6.59
C PHE A 135 -3.37 -7.06 -6.30
N ARG A 136 -2.81 -8.03 -7.01
CA ARG A 136 -1.45 -8.55 -6.86
C ARG A 136 -0.79 -8.70 -8.22
N GLY A 137 0.53 -8.53 -8.28
CA GLY A 137 1.29 -8.71 -9.52
C GLY A 137 1.74 -10.16 -9.76
N SER A 138 2.03 -10.92 -8.70
CA SER A 138 2.55 -12.29 -8.78
C SER A 138 1.93 -13.21 -7.73
N GLN A 139 1.88 -14.52 -8.03
CA GLN A 139 1.17 -15.52 -7.22
C GLN A 139 1.69 -15.66 -5.79
N ASN A 140 2.98 -15.37 -5.56
CA ASN A 140 3.59 -15.42 -4.23
C ASN A 140 3.18 -14.27 -3.32
N GLN A 141 2.63 -13.17 -3.87
CA GLN A 141 2.15 -12.06 -3.05
C GLN A 141 0.84 -12.42 -2.36
N ARG A 142 0.68 -11.92 -1.14
CA ARG A 142 -0.50 -12.21 -0.31
C ARG A 142 -1.30 -10.94 -0.05
N ILE A 143 -2.61 -11.07 0.09
CA ILE A 143 -3.48 -10.03 0.64
C ILE A 143 -3.81 -10.44 2.07
N ILE A 144 -3.29 -9.71 3.03
CA ILE A 144 -3.36 -10.04 4.45
C ILE A 144 -4.34 -9.10 5.15
N ASP A 145 -5.30 -9.65 5.88
CA ASP A 145 -6.15 -8.92 6.83
C ASP A 145 -5.34 -8.69 8.11
N ILE A 146 -4.85 -7.45 8.28
CA ILE A 146 -3.95 -7.11 9.38
C ILE A 146 -4.65 -7.18 10.72
N LYS A 147 -5.87 -6.68 10.82
CA LYS A 147 -6.62 -6.70 12.08
C LYS A 147 -6.81 -8.12 12.60
N ASN A 148 -7.27 -9.03 11.75
CA ASN A 148 -7.44 -10.43 12.12
C ASN A 148 -6.12 -11.16 12.36
N SER A 149 -5.05 -10.78 11.62
CA SER A 149 -3.72 -11.35 11.83
C SER A 149 -3.14 -10.99 13.20
N ILE A 150 -3.28 -9.73 13.64
CA ILE A 150 -2.87 -9.29 14.98
C ILE A 150 -3.68 -10.02 16.06
N LEU A 151 -5.01 -10.08 15.93
CA LEU A 151 -5.89 -10.73 16.90
C LEU A 151 -5.59 -12.21 17.07
N LYS A 152 -5.30 -12.91 15.98
CA LYS A 152 -5.04 -14.36 15.98
C LYS A 152 -3.56 -14.71 16.15
N GLN A 153 -2.67 -13.72 16.17
CA GLN A 153 -1.20 -13.90 16.22
C GLN A 153 -0.68 -14.84 15.12
N THR A 154 -1.32 -14.80 13.96
CA THR A 154 -0.95 -15.58 12.77
C THR A 154 -1.44 -14.86 11.51
N VAL A 155 -0.80 -15.12 10.37
CA VAL A 155 -1.24 -14.54 9.10
C VAL A 155 -2.66 -14.99 8.75
N VAL A 156 -3.55 -14.05 8.56
CA VAL A 156 -4.91 -14.27 8.07
C VAL A 156 -5.04 -13.65 6.69
N LEU A 157 -5.30 -14.48 5.68
CA LEU A 157 -5.52 -14.01 4.32
C LEU A 157 -6.93 -13.42 4.17
N ALA A 158 -7.02 -12.31 3.46
CA ALA A 158 -8.28 -11.70 3.06
C ALA A 158 -8.83 -12.44 1.82
N SER A 159 -9.34 -13.66 2.02
CA SER A 159 -9.71 -14.60 0.96
C SER A 159 -10.77 -14.04 0.00
N GLU A 160 -11.63 -13.15 0.46
CA GLU A 160 -12.66 -12.48 -0.33
C GLU A 160 -12.12 -11.63 -1.49
N TYR A 161 -10.83 -11.26 -1.45
CA TYR A 161 -10.16 -10.46 -2.49
C TYR A 161 -9.26 -11.28 -3.42
N TYR A 162 -9.21 -12.61 -3.27
CA TYR A 162 -8.35 -13.45 -4.11
C TYR A 162 -8.97 -13.79 -5.46
N GLU A 163 -10.28 -13.76 -5.56
CA GLU A 163 -11.02 -13.99 -6.80
C GLU A 163 -11.50 -12.67 -7.39
N LYS A 164 -11.31 -12.49 -8.71
CA LYS A 164 -11.96 -11.40 -9.41
C LYS A 164 -13.44 -11.74 -9.50
N SER A 165 -14.28 -10.98 -8.84
CA SER A 165 -15.72 -10.99 -9.06
C SER A 165 -16.07 -10.51 -10.46
#